data_ccfb5f6439aba0827142b26aa4e0914e
#
_entry.id   ccfb5f6439aba0827142b26aa4e0914e
#
_cell.length_a   1.000
_cell.length_b   1.000
_cell.length_c   1.000
_cell.angle_alpha   90.00
_cell.angle_beta   90.00
_cell.angle_gamma   90.00
#
_symmetry.space_group_name_H-M   'P 1'
#
loop_
_entity.id
_entity.type
_entity.pdbx_description
1 polymer ?
#
loop_
_entity_poly.entity_id
_entity_poly.type
_entity_poly.pdbx_seq_one_letter_code
_entity_poly.pdbx_strand_id
1 'polypeptide(L)'
;MTSLRQRMTEDMQVRNFSPHTQASYVQQVSLFARHFNKSPEVLGAEEIRSYQVYLTNEKKLVVSSILTAVSALRFLYKVTLHRDWCFEDIIPAPKKPQKLPIVLSPEEVLQFLSCVQSIKHRTILTVCYAAGLRISEAVRLKVADIDSKRMVIRVEQGKWQKDRYVMLSPKLLEVLRAWWRVNKPK
;
A
#
# COMPACT_ATOMS: atom_id res chain seq x y z
N MET A 1 0.58 16.10 20.50
CA MET A 1 -0.35 15.49 19.51
C MET A 1 -1.68 16.19 19.71
N THR A 2 -2.40 16.66 18.66
CA THR A 2 -3.70 17.32 18.86
C THR A 2 -4.77 16.28 19.20
N SER A 3 -5.79 16.67 19.96
CA SER A 3 -6.92 15.79 20.34
C SER A 3 -7.61 15.18 19.12
N LEU A 4 -7.84 15.98 18.07
CA LEU A 4 -8.43 15.52 16.82
C LEU A 4 -7.60 14.43 16.13
N ARG A 5 -6.27 14.60 16.07
CA ARG A 5 -5.37 13.60 15.47
C ARG A 5 -5.41 12.29 16.25
N GLN A 6 -5.42 12.37 17.56
CA GLN A 6 -5.50 11.19 18.43
C GLN A 6 -6.81 10.46 18.19
N ARG A 7 -7.95 11.17 18.26
CA ARG A 7 -9.29 10.62 18.01
C ARG A 7 -9.38 9.93 16.63
N MET A 8 -8.91 10.61 15.57
CA MET A 8 -8.90 10.02 14.21
C MET A 8 -8.05 8.74 14.16
N THR A 9 -6.92 8.70 14.86
CA THR A 9 -6.07 7.50 14.92
C THR A 9 -6.78 6.35 15.64
N GLU A 10 -7.42 6.62 16.77
CA GLU A 10 -8.21 5.64 17.53
C GLU A 10 -9.38 5.10 16.69
N ASP A 11 -10.10 5.98 15.97
CA ASP A 11 -11.17 5.59 15.05
C ASP A 11 -10.70 4.65 13.93
N MET A 12 -9.48 4.84 13.43
CA MET A 12 -8.86 3.96 12.43
C MET A 12 -8.41 2.64 13.06
N GLN A 13 -7.88 2.66 14.29
CA GLN A 13 -7.45 1.46 15.02
C GLN A 13 -8.64 0.52 15.30
N VAL A 14 -9.75 1.06 15.82
CA VAL A 14 -10.97 0.28 16.06
C VAL A 14 -11.49 -0.39 14.78
N ARG A 15 -11.26 0.20 13.62
CA ARG A 15 -11.62 -0.35 12.31
C ARG A 15 -10.52 -1.22 11.69
N ASN A 16 -9.47 -1.53 12.45
CA ASN A 16 -8.35 -2.38 12.04
C ASN A 16 -7.63 -1.88 10.77
N PHE A 17 -7.49 -0.56 10.61
CA PHE A 17 -6.72 0.00 9.50
C PHE A 17 -5.23 -0.31 9.70
N SER A 18 -4.52 -0.64 8.60
CA SER A 18 -3.09 -0.89 8.67
C SER A 18 -2.33 0.36 9.17
N PRO A 19 -1.20 0.21 9.90
CA PRO A 19 -0.39 1.34 10.36
C PRO A 19 0.02 2.29 9.22
N HIS A 20 0.28 1.74 8.04
CA HIS A 20 0.62 2.53 6.85
C HIS A 20 -0.56 3.40 6.39
N THR A 21 -1.78 2.86 6.38
CA THR A 21 -3.00 3.62 6.05
C THR A 21 -3.25 4.72 7.07
N GLN A 22 -3.10 4.42 8.37
CA GLN A 22 -3.25 5.39 9.44
C GLN A 22 -2.26 6.56 9.27
N ALA A 23 -0.97 6.26 9.07
CA ALA A 23 0.05 7.28 8.85
C ALA A 23 -0.25 8.14 7.62
N SER A 24 -0.64 7.52 6.51
CA SER A 24 -0.99 8.19 5.27
C SER A 24 -2.18 9.13 5.44
N TYR A 25 -3.26 8.68 6.08
CA TYR A 25 -4.45 9.50 6.30
C TYR A 25 -4.17 10.69 7.22
N VAL A 26 -3.46 10.47 8.32
CA VAL A 26 -3.04 11.53 9.22
C VAL A 26 -2.17 12.56 8.50
N GLN A 27 -1.26 12.12 7.64
CA GLN A 27 -0.44 13.02 6.83
C GLN A 27 -1.28 13.88 5.88
N GLN A 28 -2.26 13.29 5.17
CA GLN A 28 -3.12 14.05 4.27
C GLN A 28 -3.95 15.10 5.00
N VAL A 29 -4.52 14.76 6.15
CA VAL A 29 -5.26 15.72 7.00
C VAL A 29 -4.33 16.82 7.52
N SER A 30 -3.09 16.50 7.88
CA SER A 30 -2.11 17.50 8.30
C SER A 30 -1.73 18.47 7.18
N LEU A 31 -1.61 17.97 5.93
CA LEU A 31 -1.36 18.83 4.77
C LEU A 31 -2.54 19.74 4.48
N PHE A 32 -3.76 19.25 4.59
CA PHE A 32 -4.99 20.05 4.48
C PHE A 32 -5.06 21.16 5.52
N ALA A 33 -4.83 20.83 6.79
CA ALA A 33 -4.81 21.81 7.88
C ALA A 33 -3.75 22.91 7.68
N ARG A 34 -2.54 22.51 7.23
CA ARG A 34 -1.45 23.46 6.94
C ARG A 34 -1.76 24.40 5.77
N HIS A 35 -2.44 23.90 4.75
CA HIS A 35 -2.81 24.72 3.60
C HIS A 35 -3.67 25.93 3.99
N PHE A 36 -4.60 25.73 4.92
CA PHE A 36 -5.46 26.80 5.41
C PHE A 36 -4.96 27.46 6.72
N ASN A 37 -3.91 26.93 7.32
CA ASN A 37 -3.41 27.33 8.65
C ASN A 37 -4.53 27.33 9.71
N LYS A 38 -5.45 26.38 9.64
CA LYS A 38 -6.61 26.24 10.53
C LYS A 38 -6.81 24.77 10.92
N SER A 39 -7.50 24.57 12.07
CA SER A 39 -7.93 23.22 12.44
C SER A 39 -8.97 22.69 11.43
N PRO A 40 -8.89 21.41 11.01
CA PRO A 40 -9.90 20.82 10.13
C PRO A 40 -11.33 20.86 10.68
N GLU A 41 -11.49 20.97 12.00
CA GLU A 41 -12.82 21.03 12.65
C GLU A 41 -13.62 22.27 12.26
N VAL A 42 -12.93 23.38 11.95
CA VAL A 42 -13.55 24.65 11.57
C VAL A 42 -13.62 24.86 10.04
N LEU A 43 -13.05 23.92 9.27
CA LEU A 43 -13.09 23.96 7.82
C LEU A 43 -14.34 23.27 7.31
N GLY A 44 -14.93 23.80 6.26
CA GLY A 44 -16.19 23.33 5.68
C GLY A 44 -16.06 22.76 4.27
N ALA A 45 -17.19 22.59 3.59
CA ALA A 45 -17.28 22.03 2.27
C ALA A 45 -16.54 22.85 1.21
N GLU A 46 -16.60 24.18 1.31
CA GLU A 46 -15.93 25.08 0.35
C GLU A 46 -14.41 25.02 0.46
N GLU A 47 -13.85 24.92 1.68
CA GLU A 47 -12.43 24.73 1.85
C GLU A 47 -11.95 23.39 1.30
N ILE A 48 -12.75 22.35 1.47
CA ILE A 48 -12.42 21.03 0.90
C ILE A 48 -12.41 21.08 -0.62
N ARG A 49 -13.43 21.70 -1.22
CA ARG A 49 -13.51 21.90 -2.68
C ARG A 49 -12.32 22.71 -3.20
N SER A 50 -12.03 23.86 -2.56
CA SER A 50 -10.88 24.71 -2.89
C SER A 50 -9.56 23.92 -2.82
N TYR A 51 -9.39 23.11 -1.77
CA TYR A 51 -8.20 22.26 -1.62
C TYR A 51 -8.08 21.19 -2.73
N GLN A 52 -9.18 20.57 -3.14
CA GLN A 52 -9.16 19.62 -4.25
C GLN A 52 -8.75 20.30 -5.57
N VAL A 53 -9.26 21.52 -5.83
CA VAL A 53 -8.86 22.33 -7.00
C VAL A 53 -7.36 22.65 -6.92
N TYR A 54 -6.85 23.07 -5.76
CA TYR A 54 -5.43 23.31 -5.54
C TYR A 54 -4.57 22.08 -5.81
N LEU A 55 -4.95 20.90 -5.28
CA LEU A 55 -4.22 19.65 -5.52
C LEU A 55 -4.17 19.27 -7.01
N THR A 56 -5.23 19.58 -7.75
CA THR A 56 -5.37 19.24 -9.17
C THR A 56 -4.63 20.23 -10.06
N ASN A 57 -4.88 21.52 -9.89
CA ASN A 57 -4.45 22.55 -10.84
C ASN A 57 -3.09 23.15 -10.50
N GLU A 58 -2.81 23.40 -9.23
CA GLU A 58 -1.56 24.03 -8.79
C GLU A 58 -0.51 22.98 -8.47
N LYS A 59 -0.83 21.98 -7.62
CA LYS A 59 0.11 20.90 -7.28
C LYS A 59 0.24 19.86 -8.40
N LYS A 60 -0.70 19.79 -9.33
CA LYS A 60 -0.73 18.83 -10.46
C LYS A 60 -0.45 17.40 -10.03
N LEU A 61 -1.05 17.00 -8.90
CA LEU A 61 -0.84 15.66 -8.36
C LEU A 61 -1.50 14.59 -9.25
N VAL A 62 -0.89 13.42 -9.28
CA VAL A 62 -1.50 12.27 -9.94
C VAL A 62 -2.81 11.85 -9.24
N VAL A 63 -3.77 11.37 -10.01
CA VAL A 63 -5.13 11.02 -9.53
C VAL A 63 -5.10 10.09 -8.30
N SER A 64 -4.15 9.14 -8.23
CA SER A 64 -4.04 8.24 -7.08
C SER A 64 -3.69 8.95 -5.77
N SER A 65 -2.87 10.02 -5.82
CA SER A 65 -2.54 10.84 -4.64
C SER A 65 -3.74 11.68 -4.20
N ILE A 66 -4.49 12.24 -5.16
CA ILE A 66 -5.73 12.98 -4.87
C ILE A 66 -6.77 12.06 -4.23
N LEU A 67 -6.93 10.82 -4.75
CA LEU A 67 -7.82 9.81 -4.15
C LEU A 67 -7.45 9.48 -2.71
N THR A 68 -6.16 9.44 -2.37
CA THR A 68 -5.73 9.23 -0.99
C THR A 68 -6.13 10.39 -0.10
N ALA A 69 -5.95 11.64 -0.55
CA ALA A 69 -6.38 12.83 0.19
C ALA A 69 -7.91 12.85 0.37
N VAL A 70 -8.68 12.59 -0.71
CA VAL A 70 -10.14 12.47 -0.67
C VAL A 70 -10.60 11.43 0.35
N SER A 71 -9.99 10.25 0.33
CA SER A 71 -10.35 9.17 1.27
C SER A 71 -10.05 9.54 2.72
N ALA A 72 -8.93 10.22 2.97
CA ALA A 72 -8.57 10.68 4.31
C ALA A 72 -9.54 11.76 4.82
N LEU A 73 -9.91 12.73 3.98
CA LEU A 73 -10.88 13.79 4.33
C LEU A 73 -12.29 13.20 4.53
N ARG A 74 -12.74 12.30 3.66
CA ARG A 74 -14.01 11.58 3.87
C ARG A 74 -14.03 10.84 5.20
N PHE A 75 -12.95 10.13 5.53
CA PHE A 75 -12.84 9.44 6.81
C PHE A 75 -12.92 10.43 7.99
N LEU A 76 -12.15 11.51 7.95
CA LEU A 76 -12.14 12.53 9.00
C LEU A 76 -13.55 13.10 9.23
N TYR A 77 -14.18 13.61 8.19
CA TYR A 77 -15.46 14.31 8.33
C TYR A 77 -16.63 13.37 8.59
N LYS A 78 -16.65 12.20 7.96
CA LYS A 78 -17.73 11.23 8.14
C LYS A 78 -17.63 10.47 9.45
N VAL A 79 -16.43 9.98 9.78
CA VAL A 79 -16.23 9.03 10.90
C VAL A 79 -15.82 9.75 12.17
N THR A 80 -14.82 10.61 12.10
CA THR A 80 -14.27 11.24 13.31
C THR A 80 -15.06 12.46 13.74
N LEU A 81 -15.51 13.28 12.79
CA LEU A 81 -16.26 14.52 13.09
C LEU A 81 -17.77 14.35 13.01
N HIS A 82 -18.26 13.18 12.54
CA HIS A 82 -19.70 12.87 12.42
C HIS A 82 -20.50 13.94 11.68
N ARG A 83 -19.94 14.52 10.60
CA ARG A 83 -20.64 15.49 9.77
C ARG A 83 -21.68 14.77 8.93
N ASP A 84 -22.92 15.24 8.95
CA ASP A 84 -24.03 14.73 8.14
C ASP A 84 -24.02 15.42 6.76
N TRP A 85 -23.07 15.02 5.90
CA TRP A 85 -22.87 15.59 4.57
C TRP A 85 -23.10 14.54 3.49
N CYS A 86 -23.61 14.95 2.34
CA CYS A 86 -23.53 14.13 1.12
C CYS A 86 -22.10 14.12 0.61
N PHE A 87 -21.31 13.14 1.07
CA PHE A 87 -19.86 13.10 0.82
C PHE A 87 -19.50 12.88 -0.65
N GLU A 88 -20.40 12.29 -1.43
CA GLU A 88 -20.25 12.11 -2.87
C GLU A 88 -20.22 13.45 -3.60
N ASP A 89 -21.03 14.40 -3.17
CA ASP A 89 -21.17 15.72 -3.78
C ASP A 89 -20.11 16.70 -3.26
N ILE A 90 -19.86 16.71 -1.95
CA ILE A 90 -18.95 17.65 -1.31
C ILE A 90 -17.48 17.26 -1.55
N ILE A 91 -17.18 15.97 -1.51
CA ILE A 91 -15.81 15.45 -1.67
C ILE A 91 -15.81 14.41 -2.80
N PRO A 92 -16.00 14.81 -4.07
CA PRO A 92 -16.06 13.89 -5.18
C PRO A 92 -14.70 13.18 -5.38
N ALA A 93 -14.77 11.88 -5.66
CA ALA A 93 -13.59 11.11 -5.98
C ALA A 93 -13.29 11.24 -7.50
N PRO A 94 -12.09 11.68 -7.91
CA PRO A 94 -11.76 11.76 -9.32
C PRO A 94 -11.73 10.38 -9.97
N LYS A 95 -12.24 10.27 -11.19
CA LYS A 95 -12.18 9.03 -11.97
C LYS A 95 -10.73 8.69 -12.31
N LYS A 96 -10.29 7.49 -11.93
CA LYS A 96 -8.96 7.01 -12.25
C LYS A 96 -8.98 6.38 -13.65
N PRO A 97 -8.19 6.87 -14.62
CA PRO A 97 -8.04 6.21 -15.90
C PRO A 97 -7.42 4.83 -15.70
N GLN A 98 -8.04 3.81 -16.28
CA GLN A 98 -7.49 2.46 -16.28
C GLN A 98 -6.54 2.30 -17.47
N LYS A 99 -5.27 2.09 -17.19
CA LYS A 99 -4.27 1.71 -18.19
C LYS A 99 -3.91 0.24 -17.96
N LEU A 100 -3.90 -0.53 -19.03
CA LEU A 100 -3.39 -1.90 -18.98
C LEU A 100 -1.88 -1.85 -18.66
N PRO A 101 -1.38 -2.68 -17.74
CA PRO A 101 0.05 -2.78 -17.50
C PRO A 101 0.75 -3.40 -18.71
N ILE A 102 1.99 -2.99 -18.93
CA ILE A 102 2.88 -3.68 -19.88
C ILE A 102 3.23 -5.03 -19.26
N VAL A 103 2.99 -6.10 -19.99
CA VAL A 103 3.31 -7.47 -19.58
C VAL A 103 4.60 -7.88 -20.28
N LEU A 104 5.63 -8.25 -19.52
CA LEU A 104 6.89 -8.75 -20.05
C LEU A 104 6.74 -10.21 -20.49
N SER A 105 7.41 -10.60 -21.57
CA SER A 105 7.52 -11.99 -21.98
C SER A 105 8.39 -12.79 -20.98
N PRO A 106 8.26 -14.13 -20.95
CA PRO A 106 9.14 -14.97 -20.11
C PRO A 106 10.63 -14.74 -20.39
N GLU A 107 11.00 -14.53 -21.66
CA GLU A 107 12.38 -14.29 -22.09
C GLU A 107 12.89 -12.94 -21.54
N GLU A 108 12.08 -11.88 -21.62
CA GLU A 108 12.41 -10.56 -21.07
C GLU A 108 12.58 -10.63 -19.55
N VAL A 109 11.73 -11.39 -18.85
CA VAL A 109 11.87 -11.59 -17.40
C VAL A 109 13.17 -12.33 -17.07
N LEU A 110 13.53 -13.38 -17.81
CA LEU A 110 14.77 -14.10 -17.59
C LEU A 110 16.00 -13.21 -17.85
N GLN A 111 15.97 -12.43 -18.93
CA GLN A 111 17.01 -11.46 -19.24
C GLN A 111 17.14 -10.42 -18.11
N PHE A 112 16.02 -9.84 -17.66
CA PHE A 112 16.01 -8.89 -16.54
C PHE A 112 16.64 -9.50 -15.28
N LEU A 113 16.22 -10.72 -14.89
CA LEU A 113 16.75 -11.39 -13.70
C LEU A 113 18.26 -11.70 -13.84
N SER A 114 18.76 -12.01 -15.04
CA SER A 114 20.18 -12.24 -15.28
C SER A 114 21.04 -11.00 -15.09
N CYS A 115 20.51 -9.81 -15.36
CA CYS A 115 21.19 -8.53 -15.15
C CYS A 115 21.34 -8.15 -13.67
N VAL A 116 20.60 -8.78 -12.76
CA VAL A 116 20.66 -8.48 -11.32
C VAL A 116 21.88 -9.16 -10.68
N GLN A 117 22.91 -8.42 -10.40
CA GLN A 117 24.18 -8.95 -9.86
C GLN A 117 24.02 -9.49 -8.42
N SER A 118 23.25 -8.82 -7.56
CA SER A 118 23.04 -9.24 -6.19
C SER A 118 22.19 -10.52 -6.12
N ILE A 119 22.78 -11.61 -5.64
CA ILE A 119 22.09 -12.89 -5.44
C ILE A 119 20.83 -12.71 -4.58
N LYS A 120 20.89 -11.92 -3.50
CA LYS A 120 19.74 -11.62 -2.64
C LYS A 120 18.60 -10.98 -3.42
N HIS A 121 18.88 -9.91 -4.16
CA HIS A 121 17.84 -9.21 -4.90
C HIS A 121 17.27 -10.08 -6.03
N ARG A 122 18.13 -10.79 -6.74
CA ARG A 122 17.71 -11.72 -7.78
C ARG A 122 16.79 -12.82 -7.22
N THR A 123 17.13 -13.40 -6.06
CA THR A 123 16.28 -14.40 -5.40
C THR A 123 14.92 -13.83 -5.02
N ILE A 124 14.87 -12.63 -4.42
CA ILE A 124 13.61 -11.97 -4.06
C ILE A 124 12.73 -11.75 -5.30
N LEU A 125 13.30 -11.23 -6.38
CA LEU A 125 12.58 -10.98 -7.63
C LEU A 125 12.11 -12.30 -8.28
N THR A 126 12.94 -13.35 -8.21
CA THR A 126 12.55 -14.69 -8.69
C THR A 126 11.36 -15.23 -7.89
N VAL A 127 11.35 -15.07 -6.58
CA VAL A 127 10.21 -15.46 -5.72
C VAL A 127 8.95 -14.67 -6.09
N CYS A 128 9.07 -13.35 -6.31
CA CYS A 128 7.94 -12.53 -6.73
C CYS A 128 7.34 -13.02 -8.06
N TYR A 129 8.19 -13.34 -9.03
CA TYR A 129 7.75 -13.81 -10.34
C TYR A 129 7.18 -15.22 -10.30
N ALA A 130 7.92 -16.18 -9.71
CA ALA A 130 7.58 -17.60 -9.76
C ALA A 130 6.41 -18.00 -8.85
N ALA A 131 6.24 -17.32 -7.69
CA ALA A 131 5.18 -17.61 -6.73
C ALA A 131 4.10 -16.51 -6.65
N GLY A 132 4.18 -15.46 -7.46
CA GLY A 132 3.22 -14.36 -7.47
C GLY A 132 3.17 -13.58 -6.15
N LEU A 133 4.29 -13.51 -5.41
CA LEU A 133 4.36 -12.77 -4.17
C LEU A 133 4.56 -11.27 -4.42
N ARG A 134 3.96 -10.46 -3.53
CA ARG A 134 4.30 -9.04 -3.47
C ARG A 134 5.70 -8.86 -2.91
N ILE A 135 6.40 -7.80 -3.31
CA ILE A 135 7.76 -7.54 -2.84
C ILE A 135 7.85 -7.51 -1.30
N SER A 136 6.87 -6.92 -0.62
CA SER A 136 6.81 -6.89 0.84
C SER A 136 6.59 -8.26 1.49
N GLU A 137 5.89 -9.16 0.81
CA GLU A 137 5.69 -10.55 1.24
C GLU A 137 6.97 -11.36 1.03
N ALA A 138 7.60 -11.25 -0.14
CA ALA A 138 8.85 -11.93 -0.46
C ALA A 138 10.01 -11.53 0.47
N VAL A 139 10.11 -10.24 0.84
CA VAL A 139 11.16 -9.75 1.76
C VAL A 139 10.95 -10.25 3.20
N ARG A 140 9.72 -10.49 3.61
CA ARG A 140 9.38 -10.99 4.96
C ARG A 140 9.35 -12.51 5.06
N LEU A 141 9.52 -13.22 3.95
CA LEU A 141 9.45 -14.68 3.90
C LEU A 141 10.49 -15.32 4.83
N LYS A 142 10.02 -16.21 5.68
CA LYS A 142 10.85 -16.98 6.62
C LYS A 142 11.03 -18.40 6.11
N VAL A 143 12.07 -19.08 6.58
CA VAL A 143 12.32 -20.50 6.25
C VAL A 143 11.15 -21.36 6.69
N ALA A 144 10.56 -21.06 7.85
CA ALA A 144 9.40 -21.79 8.39
C ALA A 144 8.14 -21.67 7.50
N ASP A 145 8.10 -20.70 6.58
CA ASP A 145 6.97 -20.52 5.67
C ASP A 145 7.07 -21.42 4.41
N ILE A 146 8.21 -22.09 4.24
CA ILE A 146 8.49 -22.92 3.06
C ILE A 146 8.28 -24.40 3.42
N ASP A 147 7.15 -24.97 2.96
CA ASP A 147 6.89 -26.40 3.11
C ASP A 147 7.34 -27.15 1.84
N SER A 148 8.56 -27.68 1.89
CA SER A 148 9.13 -28.46 0.80
C SER A 148 8.53 -29.86 0.64
N LYS A 149 7.78 -30.36 1.62
CA LYS A 149 7.08 -31.66 1.52
C LYS A 149 5.76 -31.49 0.74
N ARG A 150 5.02 -30.41 1.06
CA ARG A 150 3.76 -30.10 0.38
C ARG A 150 3.94 -29.22 -0.85
N MET A 151 5.17 -28.75 -1.11
CA MET A 151 5.50 -27.83 -2.20
C MET A 151 4.65 -26.58 -2.20
N VAL A 152 4.56 -25.92 -1.04
CA VAL A 152 3.82 -24.66 -0.84
C VAL A 152 4.64 -23.67 -0.04
N ILE A 153 4.32 -22.39 -0.23
CA ILE A 153 4.81 -21.27 0.60
C ILE A 153 3.61 -20.68 1.33
N ARG A 154 3.71 -20.53 2.65
CA ARG A 154 2.73 -19.81 3.46
C ARG A 154 3.02 -18.31 3.40
N VAL A 155 2.04 -17.51 3.08
CA VAL A 155 2.10 -16.05 3.10
C VAL A 155 1.27 -15.55 4.27
N GLU A 156 1.95 -15.11 5.32
CA GLU A 156 1.29 -14.52 6.50
C GLU A 156 0.91 -13.07 6.24
N GLN A 157 -0.25 -12.66 6.73
CA GLN A 157 -0.75 -11.27 6.70
C GLN A 157 -0.58 -10.58 5.34
N GLY A 158 -0.98 -11.25 4.28
CA GLY A 158 -1.04 -10.67 2.94
C GLY A 158 -1.96 -9.45 2.88
N LYS A 159 -2.30 -8.99 1.69
CA LYS A 159 -3.25 -7.88 1.53
C LYS A 159 -4.56 -8.19 2.26
N TRP A 160 -5.06 -7.24 3.07
CA TRP A 160 -6.23 -7.39 3.95
C TRP A 160 -5.99 -8.34 5.15
N GLN A 161 -4.73 -8.54 5.58
CA GLN A 161 -4.37 -9.41 6.70
C GLN A 161 -4.87 -10.85 6.53
N LYS A 162 -4.97 -11.34 5.27
CA LYS A 162 -5.37 -12.72 4.97
C LYS A 162 -4.16 -13.59 4.68
N ASP A 163 -4.10 -14.71 5.36
CA ASP A 163 -3.12 -15.76 5.08
C ASP A 163 -3.52 -16.53 3.82
N ARG A 164 -2.53 -16.96 3.05
CA ARG A 164 -2.73 -17.81 1.89
C ARG A 164 -1.53 -18.71 1.66
N TYR A 165 -1.79 -19.83 0.99
CA TYR A 165 -0.74 -20.67 0.43
C TYR A 165 -0.58 -20.40 -1.05
N VAL A 166 0.67 -20.44 -1.52
CA VAL A 166 1.02 -20.35 -2.94
C VAL A 166 1.90 -21.53 -3.32
N MET A 167 1.89 -21.91 -4.59
CA MET A 167 2.67 -23.05 -5.09
C MET A 167 4.17 -22.74 -5.05
N LEU A 168 4.95 -23.73 -4.64
CA LEU A 168 6.40 -23.76 -4.68
C LEU A 168 6.86 -24.70 -5.77
N SER A 169 7.37 -24.16 -6.88
CA SER A 169 7.92 -25.02 -7.93
C SER A 169 9.26 -25.64 -7.49
N PRO A 170 9.62 -26.85 -8.01
CA PRO A 170 10.92 -27.46 -7.71
C PRO A 170 12.11 -26.53 -8.02
N LYS A 171 12.05 -25.83 -9.16
CA LYS A 171 13.09 -24.88 -9.57
C LYS A 171 13.21 -23.69 -8.62
N LEU A 172 12.08 -23.17 -8.09
CA LEU A 172 12.10 -22.11 -7.09
C LEU A 172 12.71 -22.58 -5.77
N LEU A 173 12.39 -23.82 -5.34
CA LEU A 173 12.97 -24.44 -4.15
C LEU A 173 14.49 -24.57 -4.27
N GLU A 174 15.02 -24.93 -5.42
CA GLU A 174 16.47 -25.00 -5.67
C GLU A 174 17.13 -23.61 -5.54
N VAL A 175 16.53 -22.57 -6.10
CA VAL A 175 16.99 -21.18 -5.99
C VAL A 175 17.03 -20.74 -4.51
N LEU A 176 15.97 -21.03 -3.76
CA LEU A 176 15.90 -20.69 -2.32
C LEU A 176 16.95 -21.45 -1.51
N ARG A 177 17.18 -22.74 -1.79
CA ARG A 177 18.21 -23.54 -1.14
C ARG A 177 19.62 -23.05 -1.47
N ALA A 178 19.89 -22.68 -2.72
CA ALA A 178 21.16 -22.11 -3.14
C ALA A 178 21.45 -20.79 -2.40
N TRP A 179 20.45 -19.90 -2.34
CA TRP A 179 20.56 -18.65 -1.59
C TRP A 179 20.82 -18.90 -0.09
N TRP A 180 20.09 -19.83 0.53
CA TRP A 180 20.26 -20.21 1.93
C TRP A 180 21.68 -20.68 2.26
N ARG A 181 22.25 -21.56 1.40
CA ARG A 181 23.62 -22.08 1.61
C ARG A 181 24.67 -20.98 1.64
N VAL A 182 24.49 -19.94 0.81
CA VAL A 182 25.45 -18.84 0.71
C VAL A 182 25.28 -17.84 1.86
N ASN A 183 24.05 -17.49 2.21
CA ASN A 183 23.79 -16.35 3.10
C ASN A 183 23.48 -16.75 4.55
N LYS A 184 23.08 -18.01 4.82
CA LYS A 184 22.73 -18.53 6.16
C LYS A 184 22.05 -17.45 7.04
N PRO A 185 20.94 -16.85 6.62
CA PRO A 185 20.27 -15.81 7.42
C PRO A 185 19.88 -16.41 8.78
N LYS A 186 20.16 -15.63 9.83
CA LYS A 186 19.80 -16.00 11.23
C LYS A 186 18.30 -15.89 11.45
#